data_365d41e28be539ce33d31fe0520cb3c0
#
_entry.id   365d41e28be539ce33d31fe0520cb3c0
#
_cell.length_a   1.000
_cell.length_b   1.000
_cell.length_c   1.000
_cell.angle_alpha   90.00
_cell.angle_beta   90.00
_cell.angle_gamma   90.00
#
_symmetry.space_group_name_H-M   'P 1'
#
loop_
_entity.id
_entity.type
_entity.pdbx_description
1 polymer ?
#
loop_
_entity_poly.entity_id
_entity_poly.type
_entity_poly.pdbx_seq_one_letter_code
_entity_poly.pdbx_strand_id
1 'polypeptide(L)'
;IENRPIASTGVLARIEGRRGNPKRCVVLRADIDALPICEMTGVEWASQNKGVMHACGHDCHAAVLYGVLKRLKADPDFEGTLFGLFQPAEEKDPGGASLVLAEKPFEGYDVEAVIGEHVDADLEVGEIGFCPGKFMASADELHFKVKGVGGHAAMRERIKDSVVAAADLILRLNRLNSDVCVVSIGHVAAD
;
A
#
# COMPACT_ATOMS: atom_id res chain seq x y z
N ILE A 1 -15.64 -1.04 -21.28
CA ILE A 1 -14.28 -1.13 -20.72
C ILE A 1 -13.91 -2.61 -20.74
N GLU A 2 -12.83 -2.95 -21.45
CA GLU A 2 -12.24 -4.27 -21.34
C GLU A 2 -11.61 -4.40 -19.96
N ASN A 3 -11.81 -5.51 -19.27
CA ASN A 3 -11.19 -5.75 -17.98
C ASN A 3 -10.86 -7.23 -17.79
N ARG A 4 -9.88 -7.50 -16.93
CA ARG A 4 -9.52 -8.85 -16.50
C ARG A 4 -9.02 -8.84 -15.06
N PRO A 5 -9.11 -9.96 -14.35
CA PRO A 5 -8.43 -10.14 -13.07
C PRO A 5 -6.92 -9.98 -13.23
N ILE A 6 -6.26 -9.51 -12.15
CA ILE A 6 -4.81 -9.42 -12.03
C ILE A 6 -4.42 -9.60 -10.57
N ALA A 7 -3.27 -10.21 -10.30
CA ALA A 7 -2.77 -10.45 -8.95
C ALA A 7 -3.85 -11.02 -8.02
N SER A 8 -4.58 -12.05 -8.49
CA SER A 8 -5.65 -12.77 -7.79
C SER A 8 -6.94 -11.96 -7.58
N THR A 9 -6.91 -10.83 -6.86
CA THR A 9 -8.11 -10.07 -6.45
C THR A 9 -8.17 -8.66 -7.05
N GLY A 10 -7.14 -8.26 -7.77
CA GLY A 10 -7.12 -6.98 -8.49
C GLY A 10 -7.84 -7.02 -9.82
N VAL A 11 -8.01 -5.86 -10.41
CA VAL A 11 -8.62 -5.69 -11.73
C VAL A 11 -7.76 -4.78 -12.59
N LEU A 12 -7.48 -5.21 -13.81
CA LEU A 12 -6.89 -4.39 -14.85
C LEU A 12 -7.94 -4.04 -15.90
N ALA A 13 -8.26 -2.76 -16.00
CA ALA A 13 -9.16 -2.20 -17.00
C ALA A 13 -8.37 -1.57 -18.14
N ARG A 14 -8.89 -1.60 -19.37
CA ARG A 14 -8.27 -1.00 -20.57
C ARG A 14 -9.29 -0.17 -21.33
N ILE A 15 -8.87 1.03 -21.73
CA ILE A 15 -9.60 1.91 -22.64
C ILE A 15 -8.63 2.35 -23.72
N GLU A 16 -8.96 2.08 -24.98
CA GLU A 16 -8.22 2.60 -26.11
C GLU A 16 -8.79 3.95 -26.52
N GLY A 17 -7.92 4.95 -26.66
CA GLY A 17 -8.25 6.25 -27.21
C GLY A 17 -8.52 6.20 -28.70
N ARG A 18 -9.24 7.19 -29.21
CA ARG A 18 -9.57 7.26 -30.64
C ARG A 18 -8.40 7.72 -31.50
N ARG A 19 -7.31 8.21 -30.89
CA ARG A 19 -6.20 8.86 -31.59
C ARG A 19 -4.86 8.25 -31.21
N GLY A 20 -3.87 8.53 -32.04
CA GLY A 20 -2.46 8.22 -31.77
C GLY A 20 -2.10 6.74 -31.91
N ASN A 21 -0.99 6.39 -31.27
CA ASN A 21 -0.48 5.03 -31.27
C ASN A 21 -1.02 4.25 -30.06
N PRO A 22 -1.84 3.21 -30.28
CA PRO A 22 -2.43 2.45 -29.16
C PRO A 22 -1.40 1.69 -28.30
N LYS A 23 -0.15 1.59 -28.74
CA LYS A 23 0.93 0.98 -27.94
C LYS A 23 1.50 1.92 -26.89
N ARG A 24 1.38 3.23 -27.09
CA ARG A 24 1.72 4.20 -26.03
C ARG A 24 0.64 4.17 -24.96
N CYS A 25 1.02 4.08 -23.70
CA CYS A 25 0.02 4.00 -22.66
C CYS A 25 0.38 4.76 -21.38
N VAL A 26 -0.66 5.12 -20.65
CA VAL A 26 -0.60 5.61 -19.28
C VAL A 26 -1.36 4.64 -18.39
N VAL A 27 -0.84 4.41 -17.20
CA VAL A 27 -1.49 3.57 -16.19
C VAL A 27 -1.96 4.46 -15.04
N LEU A 28 -3.25 4.43 -14.74
CA LEU A 28 -3.80 4.99 -13.51
C LEU A 28 -3.95 3.88 -12.49
N ARG A 29 -3.43 4.08 -11.29
CA ARG A 29 -3.40 3.06 -10.22
C ARG A 29 -4.18 3.52 -9.00
N ALA A 30 -5.02 2.67 -8.48
CA ALA A 30 -5.58 2.75 -7.14
C ALA A 30 -5.34 1.43 -6.41
N ASP A 31 -4.94 1.49 -5.16
CA ASP A 31 -5.00 0.35 -4.26
C ASP A 31 -6.43 0.05 -3.83
N ILE A 32 -6.72 -1.18 -3.41
CA ILE A 32 -8.09 -1.60 -3.09
C ILE A 32 -8.19 -2.48 -1.86
N ASP A 33 -7.10 -2.75 -1.18
CA ASP A 33 -7.10 -3.59 0.00
C ASP A 33 -7.51 -2.83 1.26
N ALA A 34 -8.04 -3.57 2.23
CA ALA A 34 -8.46 -3.07 3.52
C ALA A 34 -7.55 -3.64 4.62
N LEU A 35 -7.51 -2.96 5.74
CA LEU A 35 -6.71 -3.32 6.91
C LEU A 35 -7.51 -4.19 7.89
N PRO A 36 -6.84 -5.11 8.63
CA PRO A 36 -7.47 -5.94 9.66
C PRO A 36 -7.73 -5.14 10.96
N ILE A 37 -8.53 -4.08 10.83
CA ILE A 37 -8.88 -3.14 11.90
C ILE A 37 -10.39 -3.17 12.07
N CYS A 38 -10.85 -3.19 13.32
CA CYS A 38 -12.29 -3.07 13.61
C CYS A 38 -12.70 -1.61 13.48
N GLU A 39 -13.60 -1.30 12.56
CA GLU A 39 -14.09 0.05 12.36
C GLU A 39 -14.95 0.51 13.55
N MET A 40 -14.66 1.72 14.05
CA MET A 40 -15.35 2.35 15.18
C MET A 40 -15.84 3.77 14.83
N THR A 41 -15.95 4.10 13.56
CA THR A 41 -16.36 5.44 13.09
C THR A 41 -17.80 5.76 13.38
N GLY A 42 -18.68 4.75 13.39
CA GLY A 42 -20.13 4.92 13.58
C GLY A 42 -20.85 5.60 12.42
N VAL A 43 -20.21 5.76 11.26
CA VAL A 43 -20.83 6.34 10.07
C VAL A 43 -21.79 5.35 9.42
N GLU A 44 -22.77 5.85 8.67
CA GLU A 44 -23.82 5.04 8.03
C GLU A 44 -23.25 4.04 7.02
N TRP A 45 -22.12 4.37 6.38
CA TRP A 45 -21.43 3.53 5.41
C TRP A 45 -20.21 2.79 5.98
N ALA A 46 -20.15 2.63 7.29
CA ALA A 46 -19.09 1.84 7.94
C ALA A 46 -19.02 0.41 7.38
N SER A 47 -17.83 -0.20 7.49
CA SER A 47 -17.60 -1.57 7.03
C SER A 47 -18.62 -2.55 7.64
N GLN A 48 -19.22 -3.36 6.79
CA GLN A 48 -20.08 -4.48 7.21
C GLN A 48 -19.27 -5.76 7.47
N ASN A 49 -17.98 -5.77 7.15
CA ASN A 49 -17.06 -6.87 7.39
C ASN A 49 -16.39 -6.68 8.75
N LYS A 50 -16.85 -7.39 9.77
CA LYS A 50 -16.32 -7.27 11.13
C LYS A 50 -14.81 -7.51 11.15
N GLY A 51 -14.05 -6.57 11.75
CA GLY A 51 -12.61 -6.65 11.90
C GLY A 51 -11.82 -6.24 10.66
N VAL A 52 -12.46 -5.62 9.66
CA VAL A 52 -11.82 -5.13 8.44
C VAL A 52 -12.39 -3.77 8.10
N MET A 53 -11.53 -2.79 7.80
CA MET A 53 -11.94 -1.46 7.35
C MET A 53 -10.92 -0.85 6.37
N HIS A 54 -11.36 0.13 5.59
CA HIS A 54 -10.49 0.98 4.80
C HIS A 54 -9.91 2.13 5.64
N ALA A 55 -9.00 1.80 6.57
CA ALA A 55 -8.38 2.81 7.44
C ALA A 55 -7.35 3.68 6.73
N CYS A 56 -6.89 3.28 5.55
CA CYS A 56 -5.95 4.04 4.72
C CYS A 56 -6.62 4.77 3.53
N GLY A 57 -7.95 4.69 3.38
CA GLY A 57 -8.69 5.43 2.35
C GLY A 57 -8.66 4.81 0.95
N HIS A 58 -8.27 3.54 0.81
CA HIS A 58 -8.20 2.87 -0.49
C HIS A 58 -9.56 2.72 -1.18
N ASP A 59 -10.65 2.76 -0.46
CA ASP A 59 -12.01 2.85 -1.01
C ASP A 59 -12.24 4.17 -1.78
N CYS A 60 -11.71 5.29 -1.28
CA CYS A 60 -11.72 6.57 -1.98
C CYS A 60 -10.88 6.51 -3.26
N HIS A 61 -9.68 5.93 -3.20
CA HIS A 61 -8.81 5.76 -4.37
C HIS A 61 -9.50 4.93 -5.47
N ALA A 62 -10.10 3.81 -5.08
CA ALA A 62 -10.87 2.96 -6.00
C ALA A 62 -12.06 3.71 -6.62
N ALA A 63 -12.78 4.49 -5.83
CA ALA A 63 -13.91 5.29 -6.31
C ALA A 63 -13.49 6.38 -7.30
N VAL A 64 -12.38 7.08 -7.02
CA VAL A 64 -11.79 8.09 -7.92
C VAL A 64 -11.39 7.45 -9.24
N LEU A 65 -10.58 6.38 -9.21
CA LEU A 65 -10.16 5.66 -10.42
C LEU A 65 -11.37 5.19 -11.23
N TYR A 66 -12.38 4.59 -10.59
CA TYR A 66 -13.60 4.17 -11.27
C TYR A 66 -14.31 5.33 -11.95
N GLY A 67 -14.44 6.47 -11.27
CA GLY A 67 -15.05 7.69 -11.80
C GLY A 67 -14.32 8.22 -13.03
N VAL A 68 -12.99 8.27 -12.97
CA VAL A 68 -12.11 8.68 -14.09
C VAL A 68 -12.28 7.74 -15.29
N LEU A 69 -12.22 6.44 -15.08
CA LEU A 69 -12.38 5.44 -16.15
C LEU A 69 -13.76 5.53 -16.80
N LYS A 70 -14.80 5.73 -16.00
CA LYS A 70 -16.18 5.93 -16.50
C LYS A 70 -16.28 7.18 -17.38
N ARG A 71 -15.69 8.28 -16.93
CA ARG A 71 -15.67 9.57 -17.67
C ARG A 71 -14.92 9.44 -19.00
N LEU A 72 -13.73 8.88 -18.98
CA LEU A 72 -12.89 8.72 -20.18
C LEU A 72 -13.45 7.69 -21.15
N LYS A 73 -14.16 6.67 -20.67
CA LYS A 73 -14.86 5.71 -21.55
C LYS A 73 -16.05 6.35 -22.25
N ALA A 74 -16.74 7.28 -21.61
CA ALA A 74 -17.89 7.96 -22.22
C ALA A 74 -17.46 8.80 -23.43
N ASP A 75 -16.27 9.41 -23.37
CA ASP A 75 -15.66 10.13 -24.50
C ASP A 75 -14.14 9.84 -24.55
N PRO A 76 -13.71 8.81 -25.28
CA PRO A 76 -12.31 8.40 -25.35
C PRO A 76 -11.51 9.25 -26.37
N ASP A 77 -11.72 10.56 -26.40
CA ASP A 77 -11.00 11.47 -27.29
C ASP A 77 -9.62 11.84 -26.74
N PHE A 78 -8.77 10.83 -26.57
CA PHE A 78 -7.37 10.96 -26.18
C PHE A 78 -6.48 10.07 -27.05
N GLU A 79 -5.15 10.25 -26.93
CA GLU A 79 -4.16 9.48 -27.66
C GLU A 79 -3.68 8.27 -26.85
N GLY A 80 -3.49 7.14 -27.56
CA GLY A 80 -2.92 5.94 -26.96
C GLY A 80 -3.91 5.09 -26.18
N THR A 81 -3.40 4.35 -25.19
CA THR A 81 -4.17 3.45 -24.33
C THR A 81 -4.10 3.91 -22.88
N LEU A 82 -5.21 3.87 -22.19
CA LEU A 82 -5.30 4.06 -20.75
C LEU A 82 -5.54 2.71 -20.06
N PHE A 83 -4.69 2.39 -19.11
CA PHE A 83 -4.95 1.30 -18.17
C PHE A 83 -5.41 1.86 -16.82
N GLY A 84 -6.43 1.22 -16.24
CA GLY A 84 -6.84 1.43 -14.86
C GLY A 84 -6.49 0.19 -14.06
N LEU A 85 -5.57 0.32 -13.13
CA LEU A 85 -5.11 -0.76 -12.27
C LEU A 85 -5.69 -0.61 -10.87
N PHE A 86 -6.63 -1.48 -10.52
CA PHE A 86 -7.10 -1.67 -9.16
C PHE A 86 -6.18 -2.71 -8.49
N GLN A 87 -5.20 -2.22 -7.76
CA GLN A 87 -4.13 -3.05 -7.20
C GLN A 87 -4.51 -3.60 -5.82
N PRO A 88 -4.45 -4.92 -5.60
CA PRO A 88 -4.63 -5.50 -4.27
C PRO A 88 -3.34 -5.47 -3.46
N ALA A 89 -3.42 -5.75 -2.16
CA ALA A 89 -2.31 -6.05 -1.26
C ALA A 89 -1.20 -4.97 -1.27
N GLU A 90 -1.57 -3.71 -1.15
CA GLU A 90 -0.61 -2.61 -0.94
C GLU A 90 0.00 -2.71 0.46
N GLU A 91 -0.84 -3.01 1.45
CA GLU A 91 -0.54 -3.08 2.88
C GLU A 91 0.11 -4.41 3.33
N LYS A 92 0.42 -5.31 2.39
CA LYS A 92 0.89 -6.66 2.72
C LYS A 92 2.07 -7.09 1.88
N ASP A 93 3.15 -7.52 2.54
CA ASP A 93 4.31 -8.13 1.90
C ASP A 93 3.93 -9.41 1.10
N PRO A 94 4.50 -9.63 -0.10
CA PRO A 94 5.53 -8.90 -0.84
C PRO A 94 5.02 -7.69 -1.65
N GLY A 95 3.80 -7.25 -1.42
CA GLY A 95 3.16 -6.14 -2.12
C GLY A 95 2.48 -6.55 -3.43
N GLY A 96 1.23 -6.11 -3.61
CA GLY A 96 0.45 -6.42 -4.80
C GLY A 96 1.06 -5.90 -6.09
N ALA A 97 1.83 -4.81 -6.04
CA ALA A 97 2.53 -4.28 -7.20
C ALA A 97 3.53 -5.29 -7.78
N SER A 98 4.29 -6.01 -6.94
CA SER A 98 5.22 -7.05 -7.38
C SER A 98 4.50 -8.22 -8.04
N LEU A 99 3.33 -8.61 -7.52
CA LEU A 99 2.48 -9.66 -8.10
C LEU A 99 1.92 -9.22 -9.45
N VAL A 100 1.46 -7.97 -9.56
CA VAL A 100 1.01 -7.38 -10.83
C VAL A 100 2.12 -7.42 -11.87
N LEU A 101 3.33 -6.98 -11.52
CA LEU A 101 4.47 -6.93 -12.44
C LEU A 101 4.93 -8.33 -12.89
N ALA A 102 4.81 -9.33 -12.02
CA ALA A 102 5.12 -10.72 -12.37
C ALA A 102 4.22 -11.27 -13.50
N GLU A 103 2.99 -10.78 -13.62
CA GLU A 103 2.08 -11.13 -14.71
C GLU A 103 2.35 -10.38 -16.03
N LYS A 104 3.32 -9.44 -16.04
CA LYS A 104 3.71 -8.63 -17.21
C LYS A 104 2.51 -7.98 -17.94
N PRO A 105 1.61 -7.28 -17.23
CA PRO A 105 0.33 -6.82 -17.80
C PRO A 105 0.49 -5.78 -18.91
N PHE A 106 1.64 -5.13 -19.00
CA PHE A 106 1.94 -4.07 -19.96
C PHE A 106 2.90 -4.55 -21.06
N GLU A 107 3.15 -5.85 -21.18
CA GLU A 107 4.04 -6.38 -22.23
C GLU A 107 3.52 -5.99 -23.63
N GLY A 108 4.40 -5.40 -24.45
CA GLY A 108 4.07 -4.90 -25.78
C GLY A 108 3.53 -3.46 -25.83
N TYR A 109 3.42 -2.81 -24.67
CA TYR A 109 3.09 -1.39 -24.55
C TYR A 109 4.31 -0.56 -24.16
N ASP A 110 4.32 0.69 -24.61
CA ASP A 110 5.25 1.74 -24.19
C ASP A 110 4.59 2.54 -23.06
N VAL A 111 4.96 2.23 -21.82
CA VAL A 111 4.38 2.85 -20.63
C VAL A 111 5.06 4.18 -20.37
N GLU A 112 4.37 5.28 -20.66
CA GLU A 112 4.91 6.63 -20.52
C GLU A 112 4.85 7.13 -19.08
N ALA A 113 3.81 6.76 -18.34
CA ALA A 113 3.64 7.15 -16.95
C ALA A 113 2.77 6.15 -16.20
N VAL A 114 3.03 6.04 -14.90
CA VAL A 114 2.13 5.41 -13.93
C VAL A 114 1.77 6.50 -12.92
N ILE A 115 0.48 6.72 -12.73
CA ILE A 115 -0.06 7.77 -11.85
C ILE A 115 -0.91 7.09 -10.78
N GLY A 116 -0.59 7.35 -9.52
CA GLY A 116 -1.39 6.99 -8.36
C GLY A 116 -1.57 8.21 -7.48
N GLU A 117 -2.72 8.33 -6.87
CA GLU A 117 -3.00 9.32 -5.83
C GLU A 117 -3.17 8.64 -4.48
N HIS A 118 -3.03 9.41 -3.43
CA HIS A 118 -3.39 9.01 -2.08
C HIS A 118 -4.19 10.15 -1.42
N VAL A 119 -5.25 9.79 -0.70
CA VAL A 119 -6.00 10.77 0.11
C VAL A 119 -5.12 11.27 1.25
N ASP A 120 -5.21 12.56 1.53
CA ASP A 120 -4.47 13.21 2.60
C ASP A 120 -5.45 14.02 3.46
N ALA A 121 -5.51 13.70 4.75
CA ALA A 121 -6.44 14.35 5.68
C ALA A 121 -6.01 15.80 6.04
N ASP A 122 -4.77 16.16 5.74
CA ASP A 122 -4.24 17.51 6.02
C ASP A 122 -4.50 18.50 4.87
N LEU A 123 -4.99 18.02 3.72
CA LEU A 123 -5.36 18.85 2.59
C LEU A 123 -6.87 19.16 2.57
N GLU A 124 -7.20 20.40 2.21
CA GLU A 124 -8.59 20.80 2.01
C GLU A 124 -9.21 20.13 0.78
N VAL A 125 -10.52 19.93 0.80
CA VAL A 125 -11.25 19.35 -0.34
C VAL A 125 -11.05 20.17 -1.60
N GLY A 126 -10.52 19.54 -2.64
CA GLY A 126 -10.20 20.17 -3.92
C GLY A 126 -8.74 20.59 -4.07
N GLU A 127 -7.93 20.44 -3.05
CA GLU A 127 -6.48 20.63 -3.12
C GLU A 127 -5.79 19.35 -3.58
N ILE A 128 -4.70 19.52 -4.31
CA ILE A 128 -3.82 18.42 -4.75
C ILE A 128 -2.39 18.81 -4.42
N GLY A 129 -1.73 17.97 -3.61
CA GLY A 129 -0.33 18.10 -3.27
C GLY A 129 0.56 17.23 -4.15
N PHE A 130 1.69 17.75 -4.59
CA PHE A 130 2.75 16.97 -5.25
C PHE A 130 4.11 17.65 -5.06
N CYS A 131 5.17 16.85 -5.14
CA CYS A 131 6.51 17.41 -5.20
C CYS A 131 7.35 16.69 -6.27
N PRO A 132 8.26 17.39 -6.95
CA PRO A 132 9.17 16.76 -7.89
C PRO A 132 10.21 15.90 -7.16
N GLY A 133 10.58 14.78 -7.78
CA GLY A 133 11.59 13.86 -7.26
C GLY A 133 11.00 12.81 -6.30
N LYS A 134 11.72 12.51 -5.21
CA LYS A 134 11.29 11.51 -4.22
C LYS A 134 10.13 12.07 -3.39
N PHE A 135 8.98 11.44 -3.48
CA PHE A 135 7.77 11.81 -2.74
C PHE A 135 7.57 10.94 -1.49
N MET A 136 7.73 9.63 -1.63
CA MET A 136 7.56 8.66 -0.55
C MET A 136 8.89 8.10 -0.07
N ALA A 137 9.00 7.79 1.22
CA ALA A 137 10.09 7.00 1.77
C ALA A 137 9.92 5.51 1.42
N SER A 138 11.02 4.76 1.43
CA SER A 138 10.93 3.29 1.47
C SER A 138 10.54 2.84 2.88
N ALA A 139 9.78 1.74 2.96
CA ALA A 139 9.45 1.09 4.22
C ALA A 139 9.95 -0.34 4.21
N ASP A 140 10.44 -0.80 5.36
CA ASP A 140 10.91 -2.16 5.59
C ASP A 140 10.30 -2.69 6.87
N GLU A 141 9.83 -3.94 6.87
CA GLU A 141 9.37 -4.64 8.06
C GLU A 141 10.45 -5.58 8.57
N LEU A 142 10.82 -5.43 9.86
CA LEU A 142 11.88 -6.21 10.47
C LEU A 142 11.36 -7.04 11.64
N HIS A 143 11.55 -8.36 11.56
CA HIS A 143 11.18 -9.30 12.62
C HIS A 143 12.41 -9.78 13.38
N PHE A 144 12.45 -9.52 14.67
CA PHE A 144 13.54 -9.95 15.55
C PHE A 144 13.06 -11.06 16.48
N LYS A 145 13.84 -12.14 16.57
CA LYS A 145 13.65 -13.19 17.59
C LYS A 145 14.84 -13.21 18.53
N VAL A 146 14.66 -12.76 19.76
CA VAL A 146 15.68 -12.77 20.81
C VAL A 146 15.56 -14.06 21.61
N LYS A 147 16.62 -14.88 21.57
CA LYS A 147 16.67 -16.15 22.30
C LYS A 147 17.54 -16.02 23.52
N GLY A 148 17.01 -16.39 24.68
CA GLY A 148 17.69 -16.41 25.96
C GLY A 148 17.98 -17.82 26.49
N VAL A 149 18.45 -17.88 27.72
CA VAL A 149 18.62 -19.10 28.51
C VAL A 149 17.90 -18.88 29.82
N GLY A 150 16.84 -19.63 30.06
CA GLY A 150 16.10 -19.62 31.31
C GLY A 150 16.84 -20.30 32.44
N GLY A 151 16.46 -20.03 33.71
CA GLY A 151 17.06 -20.64 34.88
C GLY A 151 16.42 -20.13 36.17
N HIS A 152 16.97 -20.59 37.33
CA HIS A 152 16.49 -20.14 38.63
C HIS A 152 16.82 -18.65 38.84
N ALA A 153 15.84 -17.83 39.18
CA ALA A 153 15.97 -16.39 39.29
C ALA A 153 17.10 -15.88 40.23
N ALA A 154 17.45 -16.68 41.27
CA ALA A 154 18.55 -16.37 42.16
C ALA A 154 19.96 -16.69 41.58
N MET A 155 20.02 -17.32 40.41
CA MET A 155 21.28 -17.70 39.74
C MET A 155 21.46 -16.87 38.45
N ARG A 156 21.49 -15.55 38.57
CA ARG A 156 21.53 -14.60 37.43
C ARG A 156 22.70 -14.87 36.49
N GLU A 157 23.83 -15.33 36.99
CA GLU A 157 25.03 -15.66 36.19
C GLU A 157 24.82 -16.80 35.21
N ARG A 158 23.75 -17.59 35.38
CA ARG A 158 23.37 -18.75 34.52
C ARG A 158 22.24 -18.42 33.56
N ILE A 159 21.65 -17.22 33.69
CA ILE A 159 20.50 -16.77 32.88
C ILE A 159 21.01 -15.86 31.79
N LYS A 160 20.48 -16.03 30.58
CA LYS A 160 20.54 -15.03 29.49
C LYS A 160 19.14 -14.49 29.30
N ASP A 161 18.84 -13.36 29.94
CA ASP A 161 17.51 -12.76 29.96
C ASP A 161 17.17 -12.15 28.58
N SER A 162 16.31 -12.86 27.84
CA SER A 162 15.87 -12.44 26.51
C SER A 162 14.95 -11.21 26.56
N VAL A 163 14.20 -11.03 27.66
CA VAL A 163 13.28 -9.89 27.81
C VAL A 163 14.08 -8.61 28.03
N VAL A 164 15.10 -8.66 28.90
CA VAL A 164 15.99 -7.51 29.12
C VAL A 164 16.78 -7.17 27.85
N ALA A 165 17.27 -8.20 27.14
CA ALA A 165 17.97 -7.99 25.87
C ALA A 165 17.04 -7.39 24.78
N ALA A 166 15.79 -7.84 24.71
CA ALA A 166 14.79 -7.26 23.80
C ALA A 166 14.47 -5.80 24.17
N ALA A 167 14.32 -5.49 25.45
CA ALA A 167 14.11 -4.12 25.90
C ALA A 167 15.26 -3.15 25.52
N ASP A 168 16.52 -3.61 25.69
CA ASP A 168 17.68 -2.83 25.25
C ASP A 168 17.72 -2.64 23.73
N LEU A 169 17.37 -3.69 22.94
CA LEU A 169 17.24 -3.60 21.50
C LEU A 169 16.21 -2.57 21.09
N ILE A 170 15.01 -2.60 21.70
CA ILE A 170 13.93 -1.63 21.46
C ILE A 170 14.41 -0.20 21.68
N LEU A 171 15.08 0.05 22.82
CA LEU A 171 15.59 1.39 23.14
C LEU A 171 16.67 1.85 22.14
N ARG A 172 17.51 0.94 21.66
CA ARG A 172 18.53 1.24 20.65
C ARG A 172 17.90 1.56 19.30
N LEU A 173 16.91 0.76 18.86
CA LEU A 173 16.19 1.00 17.61
C LEU A 173 15.46 2.34 17.65
N ASN A 174 14.80 2.67 18.77
CA ASN A 174 14.11 3.94 18.92
C ASN A 174 15.05 5.17 18.81
N ARG A 175 16.34 5.02 19.13
CA ARG A 175 17.34 6.09 18.98
C ARG A 175 17.77 6.35 17.53
N LEU A 176 17.36 5.49 16.58
CA LEU A 176 17.63 5.70 15.15
C LEU A 176 16.67 6.70 14.52
N ASN A 177 15.59 7.07 15.23
CA ASN A 177 14.65 8.08 14.73
C ASN A 177 15.36 9.41 14.46
N SER A 178 15.13 9.95 13.28
CA SER A 178 15.70 11.21 12.79
C SER A 178 14.80 11.79 11.70
N ASP A 179 15.16 12.94 11.14
CA ASP A 179 14.42 13.57 10.05
C ASP A 179 14.40 12.74 8.75
N VAL A 180 15.26 11.73 8.63
CA VAL A 180 15.40 10.89 7.42
C VAL A 180 15.14 9.40 7.67
N CYS A 181 14.89 9.00 8.91
CA CYS A 181 14.63 7.61 9.28
C CYS A 181 13.62 7.57 10.42
N VAL A 182 12.51 6.91 10.19
CA VAL A 182 11.47 6.66 11.21
C VAL A 182 11.46 5.19 11.57
N VAL A 183 11.58 4.87 12.86
CA VAL A 183 11.50 3.52 13.40
C VAL A 183 10.31 3.43 14.33
N SER A 184 9.35 2.58 13.98
CA SER A 184 8.20 2.25 14.81
C SER A 184 8.28 0.80 15.29
N ILE A 185 7.93 0.56 16.55
CA ILE A 185 7.89 -0.80 17.12
C ILE A 185 6.42 -1.15 17.32
N GLY A 186 5.89 -1.93 16.36
CA GLY A 186 4.46 -2.23 16.28
C GLY A 186 4.02 -3.39 17.17
N HIS A 187 4.92 -4.35 17.48
CA HIS A 187 4.57 -5.53 18.26
C HIS A 187 5.74 -6.05 19.08
N VAL A 188 5.45 -6.47 20.31
CA VAL A 188 6.39 -7.18 21.20
C VAL A 188 5.63 -8.32 21.86
N ALA A 189 6.18 -9.54 21.79
CA ALA A 189 5.68 -10.70 22.53
C ALA A 189 6.84 -11.39 23.24
N ALA A 190 6.59 -11.95 24.42
CA ALA A 190 7.53 -12.79 25.17
C ALA A 190 6.83 -14.08 25.57
N ASP A 191 7.47 -15.22 25.28
CA ASP A 191 7.03 -16.58 25.61
C ASP A 191 7.87 -17.18 26.75
#